data_5b7eaddca59c651322cc7e891e3ed4cd
#
_entry.id   5b7eaddca59c651322cc7e891e3ed4cd
#
_cell.length_a   1.000
_cell.length_b   1.000
_cell.length_c   1.000
_cell.angle_alpha   90.00
_cell.angle_beta   90.00
_cell.angle_gamma   90.00
#
_symmetry.space_group_name_H-M   'P 1'
#
loop_
_entity.id
_entity.type
_entity.pdbx_description
1 polymer ?
#
loop_
_entity_poly.entity_id
_entity_poly.type
_entity_poly.pdbx_seq_one_letter_code
_entity_poly.pdbx_strand_id
1 'polypeptide(L)'
;MSKKNSPDVLIVGSGFYGAVLAERIATKLNKKVLIIEKRDHIGGNCYSEIDKKTNIEYHKYGTHIFHTSNQKVWDYINKFTEFNNYRHQVLTKHKGKVFQMPINLETINSFFKKNFNPDQAVSFIQSKTKKYKNYKFKNFEDKAISQIGKELYNAFIKGYTQKQW
;
A
#
# COMPACT_ATOMS: atom_id res chain seq x y z
N MET A 1 -2.04 -9.44 -44.60
CA MET A 1 -3.05 -8.83 -43.72
C MET A 1 -3.45 -7.50 -44.31
N SER A 2 -4.72 -7.27 -44.56
CA SER A 2 -5.22 -6.03 -45.16
C SER A 2 -4.93 -4.86 -44.21
N LYS A 3 -4.37 -3.75 -44.71
CA LYS A 3 -4.12 -2.50 -43.95
C LYS A 3 -5.33 -1.95 -43.19
N LYS A 4 -6.54 -2.41 -43.52
CA LYS A 4 -7.81 -1.98 -42.90
C LYS A 4 -8.00 -2.44 -41.41
N ASN A 5 -7.28 -3.43 -40.94
CA ASN A 5 -7.45 -4.02 -39.60
C ASN A 5 -6.24 -3.93 -38.66
N SER A 6 -5.17 -3.23 -39.10
CA SER A 6 -4.00 -3.03 -38.25
C SER A 6 -4.31 -2.09 -37.09
N PRO A 7 -3.81 -2.35 -35.86
CA PRO A 7 -3.88 -1.39 -34.77
C PRO A 7 -3.00 -0.18 -35.05
N ASP A 8 -3.43 1.00 -34.65
CA ASP A 8 -2.64 2.23 -34.72
C ASP A 8 -1.59 2.29 -33.59
N VAL A 9 -1.91 1.67 -32.43
CA VAL A 9 -1.08 1.70 -31.25
C VAL A 9 -1.01 0.31 -30.63
N LEU A 10 0.18 -0.10 -30.25
CA LEU A 10 0.43 -1.31 -29.46
C LEU A 10 0.81 -0.91 -28.04
N ILE A 11 0.11 -1.48 -27.06
CA ILE A 11 0.42 -1.32 -25.62
C ILE A 11 0.85 -2.66 -25.06
N VAL A 12 1.96 -2.68 -24.34
CA VAL A 12 2.49 -3.88 -23.69
C VAL A 12 2.16 -3.81 -22.20
N GLY A 13 1.33 -4.75 -21.74
CA GLY A 13 0.84 -4.85 -20.38
C GLY A 13 -0.55 -4.26 -20.18
N SER A 14 -1.42 -5.05 -19.51
CA SER A 14 -2.82 -4.72 -19.22
C SER A 14 -3.08 -4.33 -17.76
N GLY A 15 -2.06 -3.84 -17.06
CA GLY A 15 -2.23 -3.21 -15.75
C GLY A 15 -2.94 -1.86 -15.86
N PHE A 16 -3.17 -1.18 -14.74
CA PHE A 16 -3.91 0.10 -14.71
C PHE A 16 -3.35 1.14 -15.71
N TYR A 17 -2.04 1.26 -15.79
CA TYR A 17 -1.42 2.22 -16.71
C TYR A 17 -1.79 1.91 -18.18
N GLY A 18 -1.60 0.65 -18.59
CA GLY A 18 -1.92 0.23 -19.96
C GLY A 18 -3.42 0.36 -20.28
N ALA A 19 -4.28 -0.01 -19.34
CA ALA A 19 -5.72 0.08 -19.49
C ALA A 19 -6.21 1.55 -19.65
N VAL A 20 -5.73 2.45 -18.78
CA VAL A 20 -6.08 3.87 -18.85
C VAL A 20 -5.56 4.50 -20.14
N LEU A 21 -4.32 4.18 -20.52
CA LEU A 21 -3.74 4.70 -21.75
C LEU A 21 -4.52 4.23 -22.99
N ALA A 22 -4.88 2.94 -23.04
CA ALA A 22 -5.69 2.37 -24.11
C ALA A 22 -7.05 3.04 -24.23
N GLU A 23 -7.75 3.19 -23.09
CA GLU A 23 -9.06 3.85 -23.07
C GLU A 23 -8.96 5.30 -23.56
N ARG A 24 -7.97 6.07 -23.08
CA ARG A 24 -7.77 7.46 -23.50
C ARG A 24 -7.44 7.58 -24.99
N ILE A 25 -6.58 6.72 -25.52
CA ILE A 25 -6.21 6.71 -26.93
C ILE A 25 -7.42 6.34 -27.79
N ALA A 26 -8.16 5.32 -27.42
CA ALA A 26 -9.34 4.89 -28.16
C ALA A 26 -10.45 5.95 -28.13
N THR A 27 -10.77 6.50 -26.95
CA THR A 27 -11.91 7.41 -26.80
C THR A 27 -11.61 8.86 -27.16
N LYS A 28 -10.40 9.35 -26.94
CA LYS A 28 -10.03 10.74 -27.19
C LYS A 28 -9.36 10.98 -28.53
N LEU A 29 -8.63 9.99 -29.02
CA LEU A 29 -7.91 10.10 -30.29
C LEU A 29 -8.54 9.26 -31.41
N ASN A 30 -9.61 8.52 -31.09
CA ASN A 30 -10.29 7.62 -32.03
C ASN A 30 -9.34 6.66 -32.78
N LYS A 31 -8.34 6.12 -32.03
CA LYS A 31 -7.32 5.22 -32.58
C LYS A 31 -7.60 3.77 -32.18
N LYS A 32 -7.25 2.85 -33.05
CA LYS A 32 -7.30 1.41 -32.78
C LYS A 32 -6.13 1.01 -31.88
N VAL A 33 -6.41 0.43 -30.73
CA VAL A 33 -5.40 0.01 -29.77
C VAL A 33 -5.40 -1.52 -29.66
N LEU A 34 -4.21 -2.11 -29.69
CA LEU A 34 -3.96 -3.51 -29.33
C LEU A 34 -3.19 -3.54 -28.01
N ILE A 35 -3.71 -4.28 -27.03
CA ILE A 35 -2.98 -4.55 -25.78
C ILE A 35 -2.49 -5.99 -25.83
N ILE A 36 -1.22 -6.21 -25.53
CA ILE A 36 -0.66 -7.55 -25.31
C ILE A 36 -0.28 -7.70 -23.83
N GLU A 37 -0.62 -8.85 -23.25
CA GLU A 37 -0.37 -9.16 -21.84
C GLU A 37 0.41 -10.48 -21.75
N LYS A 38 1.40 -10.54 -20.85
CA LYS A 38 2.20 -11.74 -20.62
C LYS A 38 1.47 -12.78 -19.74
N ARG A 39 0.67 -12.29 -18.80
CA ARG A 39 -0.08 -13.13 -17.85
C ARG A 39 -1.35 -13.63 -18.52
N ASP A 40 -1.91 -14.68 -17.93
CA ASP A 40 -3.19 -15.27 -18.34
C ASP A 40 -4.43 -14.48 -17.87
N HIS A 41 -4.21 -13.29 -17.31
CA HIS A 41 -5.25 -12.39 -16.79
C HIS A 41 -4.89 -10.93 -17.06
N ILE A 42 -5.89 -10.05 -17.08
CA ILE A 42 -5.75 -8.60 -17.12
C ILE A 42 -5.62 -8.02 -15.70
N GLY A 43 -5.41 -6.69 -15.58
CA GLY A 43 -5.37 -5.98 -14.29
C GLY A 43 -3.96 -5.85 -13.68
N GLY A 44 -2.96 -6.57 -14.21
CA GLY A 44 -1.59 -6.47 -13.70
C GLY A 44 -1.50 -6.88 -12.23
N ASN A 45 -0.84 -6.06 -11.41
CA ASN A 45 -0.72 -6.33 -9.95
C ASN A 45 -1.99 -6.03 -9.17
N CYS A 46 -2.99 -5.39 -9.77
CA CYS A 46 -4.30 -5.14 -9.15
C CYS A 46 -5.31 -6.27 -9.40
N TYR A 47 -4.85 -7.39 -9.91
CA TYR A 47 -5.70 -8.55 -10.13
C TYR A 47 -6.06 -9.24 -8.82
N SER A 48 -7.36 -9.48 -8.64
CA SER A 48 -7.92 -10.31 -7.56
C SER A 48 -8.41 -11.63 -8.12
N GLU A 49 -8.46 -12.64 -7.29
CA GLU A 49 -8.88 -13.98 -7.63
C GLU A 49 -9.79 -14.54 -6.52
N ILE A 50 -10.78 -15.31 -6.90
CA ILE A 50 -11.65 -15.99 -5.93
C ILE A 50 -11.09 -17.38 -5.66
N ASP A 51 -10.76 -17.66 -4.40
CA ASP A 51 -10.39 -19.02 -3.99
C ASP A 51 -11.58 -19.97 -4.14
N LYS A 52 -11.42 -21.00 -4.97
CA LYS A 52 -12.51 -21.94 -5.31
C LYS A 52 -13.01 -22.78 -4.13
N LYS A 53 -12.20 -22.95 -3.08
CA LYS A 53 -12.58 -23.77 -1.91
C LYS A 53 -13.34 -22.96 -0.87
N THR A 54 -12.94 -21.71 -0.66
CA THR A 54 -13.49 -20.87 0.40
C THR A 54 -14.48 -19.84 -0.13
N ASN A 55 -14.53 -19.62 -1.44
CA ASN A 55 -15.27 -18.56 -2.11
C ASN A 55 -14.89 -17.15 -1.60
N ILE A 56 -13.63 -16.98 -1.16
CA ILE A 56 -13.10 -15.71 -0.68
C ILE A 56 -12.29 -15.07 -1.80
N GLU A 57 -12.56 -13.81 -2.10
CA GLU A 57 -11.73 -13.00 -2.98
C GLU A 57 -10.45 -12.59 -2.28
N TYR A 58 -9.31 -12.75 -2.96
CA TYR A 58 -8.01 -12.36 -2.44
C TYR A 58 -7.16 -11.63 -3.49
N HIS A 59 -6.28 -10.77 -3.03
CA HIS A 59 -5.36 -10.01 -3.87
C HIS A 59 -4.12 -10.85 -4.17
N LYS A 60 -4.01 -11.36 -5.40
CA LYS A 60 -2.98 -12.33 -5.81
C LYS A 60 -1.54 -11.82 -5.65
N TYR A 61 -1.31 -10.53 -5.89
CA TYR A 61 0.01 -9.90 -5.89
C TYR A 61 0.26 -8.96 -4.71
N GLY A 62 -0.54 -9.09 -3.68
CA GLY A 62 -0.48 -8.24 -2.50
C GLY A 62 -1.60 -7.21 -2.45
N THR A 63 -1.79 -6.65 -1.27
CA THR A 63 -2.88 -5.70 -1.00
C THR A 63 -2.81 -4.51 -1.93
N HIS A 64 -3.90 -4.26 -2.63
CA HIS A 64 -4.09 -3.08 -3.46
C HIS A 64 -5.41 -2.42 -3.09
N ILE A 65 -5.37 -1.15 -2.78
CA ILE A 65 -6.49 -0.29 -2.46
C ILE A 65 -6.35 0.98 -3.28
N PHE A 66 -7.46 1.42 -3.86
CA PHE A 66 -7.48 2.68 -4.58
C PHE A 66 -7.76 3.84 -3.61
N HIS A 67 -6.95 4.88 -3.69
CA HIS A 67 -7.19 6.14 -3.01
C HIS A 67 -6.66 7.31 -3.85
N THR A 68 -7.32 8.44 -3.80
CA THR A 68 -6.86 9.67 -4.44
C THR A 68 -7.49 10.89 -3.77
N SER A 69 -6.75 11.99 -3.71
CA SER A 69 -7.25 13.32 -3.35
C SER A 69 -7.61 14.15 -4.59
N ASN A 70 -7.37 13.64 -5.80
CA ASN A 70 -7.64 14.34 -7.03
C ASN A 70 -9.04 14.02 -7.54
N GLN A 71 -9.93 15.01 -7.51
CA GLN A 71 -11.33 14.85 -7.91
C GLN A 71 -11.48 14.36 -9.37
N LYS A 72 -10.64 14.84 -10.30
CA LYS A 72 -10.70 14.40 -11.70
C LYS A 72 -10.38 12.91 -11.86
N VAL A 73 -9.45 12.40 -11.04
CA VAL A 73 -9.10 10.97 -11.03
C VAL A 73 -10.23 10.17 -10.42
N TRP A 74 -10.83 10.66 -9.32
CA TRP A 74 -11.98 10.02 -8.70
C TRP A 74 -13.16 9.93 -9.64
N ASP A 75 -13.56 11.03 -10.29
CA ASP A 75 -14.63 11.07 -11.26
C ASP A 75 -14.38 10.17 -12.49
N TYR A 76 -13.12 10.07 -12.89
CA TYR A 76 -12.71 9.20 -14.00
C TYR A 76 -12.87 7.72 -13.66
N ILE A 77 -12.34 7.28 -12.52
CA ILE A 77 -12.38 5.85 -12.17
C ILE A 77 -13.79 5.36 -11.84
N ASN A 78 -14.66 6.20 -11.27
CA ASN A 78 -16.04 5.89 -10.99
C ASN A 78 -16.92 5.70 -12.25
N LYS A 79 -16.40 5.96 -13.44
CA LYS A 79 -17.07 5.61 -14.71
C LYS A 79 -17.00 4.11 -15.02
N PHE A 80 -16.09 3.38 -14.37
CA PHE A 80 -15.79 1.98 -14.68
C PHE A 80 -16.14 1.02 -13.55
N THR A 81 -16.24 1.52 -12.31
CA THR A 81 -16.48 0.68 -11.15
C THR A 81 -17.10 1.48 -10.00
N GLU A 82 -17.69 0.76 -9.06
CA GLU A 82 -18.12 1.28 -7.77
C GLU A 82 -17.15 0.85 -6.67
N PHE A 83 -17.03 1.66 -5.62
CA PHE A 83 -16.16 1.38 -4.47
C PHE A 83 -16.99 1.04 -3.24
N ASN A 84 -16.54 0.06 -2.47
CA ASN A 84 -17.25 -0.49 -1.31
C ASN A 84 -17.03 0.29 0.00
N ASN A 85 -16.48 1.50 -0.05
CA ASN A 85 -16.17 2.34 1.12
C ASN A 85 -15.25 1.66 2.16
N TYR A 86 -14.39 0.74 1.71
CA TYR A 86 -13.43 0.07 2.57
C TYR A 86 -12.53 1.08 3.29
N ARG A 87 -12.44 0.97 4.61
CA ARG A 87 -11.53 1.76 5.43
C ARG A 87 -10.32 0.91 5.81
N HIS A 88 -9.18 1.27 5.27
CA HIS A 88 -7.95 0.54 5.51
C HIS A 88 -7.47 0.68 6.95
N GLN A 89 -7.24 -0.45 7.60
CA GLN A 89 -6.63 -0.54 8.93
C GLN A 89 -5.49 -1.55 8.87
N VAL A 90 -4.30 -1.13 9.29
CA VAL A 90 -3.17 -2.04 9.44
C VAL A 90 -3.09 -2.48 10.89
N LEU A 91 -3.15 -3.78 11.11
CA LEU A 91 -3.02 -4.39 12.42
C LEU A 91 -1.79 -5.29 12.45
N THR A 92 -1.13 -5.35 13.58
CA THR A 92 -0.01 -6.25 13.83
C THR A 92 -0.19 -7.03 15.13
N LYS A 93 0.34 -8.24 15.19
CA LYS A 93 0.30 -9.08 16.39
C LYS A 93 1.69 -9.18 17.01
N HIS A 94 1.80 -8.86 18.28
CA HIS A 94 3.03 -9.04 19.06
C HIS A 94 2.72 -9.70 20.41
N LYS A 95 3.38 -10.82 20.72
CA LYS A 95 3.18 -11.59 21.98
C LYS A 95 1.70 -11.85 22.30
N GLY A 96 0.94 -12.29 21.32
CA GLY A 96 -0.48 -12.62 21.47
C GLY A 96 -1.46 -11.44 21.45
N LYS A 97 -1.00 -10.20 21.51
CA LYS A 97 -1.83 -8.98 21.47
C LYS A 97 -1.81 -8.35 20.08
N VAL A 98 -2.92 -7.74 19.71
CA VAL A 98 -3.10 -6.98 18.46
C VAL A 98 -2.87 -5.49 18.74
N PHE A 99 -2.17 -4.82 17.83
CA PHE A 99 -1.84 -3.40 17.89
C PHE A 99 -2.16 -2.73 16.55
N GLN A 100 -2.51 -1.46 16.58
CA GLN A 100 -2.69 -0.65 15.38
C GLN A 100 -1.34 -0.23 14.79
N MET A 101 -1.31 -0.12 13.46
CA MET A 101 -0.17 0.40 12.71
C MET A 101 -0.65 1.46 11.70
N PRO A 102 0.16 2.46 11.36
CA PRO A 102 1.50 2.74 11.90
C PRO A 102 1.46 3.03 13.41
N ILE A 103 2.64 3.00 14.06
CA ILE A 103 2.76 3.31 15.49
C ILE A 103 2.14 4.69 15.77
N ASN A 104 1.13 4.72 16.62
CA ASN A 104 0.35 5.89 17.00
C ASN A 104 0.16 5.95 18.52
N LEU A 105 -0.64 6.89 19.00
CA LEU A 105 -0.90 7.08 20.44
C LEU A 105 -1.49 5.81 21.09
N GLU A 106 -2.43 5.16 20.42
CA GLU A 106 -3.02 3.91 20.91
C GLU A 106 -2.00 2.78 20.96
N THR A 107 -1.16 2.65 19.93
CA THR A 107 -0.07 1.66 19.94
C THR A 107 0.87 1.88 21.12
N ILE A 108 1.27 3.13 21.37
CA ILE A 108 2.16 3.51 22.49
C ILE A 108 1.50 3.16 23.82
N ASN A 109 0.26 3.59 24.00
CA ASN A 109 -0.48 3.37 25.25
C ASN A 109 -0.68 1.87 25.53
N SER A 110 -1.14 1.12 24.53
CA SER A 110 -1.35 -0.33 24.65
C SER A 110 -0.06 -1.09 24.89
N PHE A 111 1.03 -0.73 24.23
CA PHE A 111 2.31 -1.42 24.34
C PHE A 111 2.98 -1.19 25.70
N PHE A 112 3.02 0.07 26.16
CA PHE A 112 3.65 0.43 27.42
C PHE A 112 2.70 0.37 28.62
N LYS A 113 1.42 -0.02 28.42
CA LYS A 113 0.37 -0.05 29.45
C LYS A 113 0.25 1.31 30.15
N LYS A 114 0.10 2.36 29.36
CA LYS A 114 -0.03 3.75 29.81
C LYS A 114 -1.35 4.34 29.31
N ASN A 115 -1.68 5.51 29.82
CA ASN A 115 -2.82 6.30 29.37
C ASN A 115 -2.36 7.75 29.13
N PHE A 116 -1.43 7.91 28.20
CA PHE A 116 -0.88 9.20 27.85
C PHE A 116 -1.84 9.96 26.93
N ASN A 117 -1.91 11.27 27.13
CA ASN A 117 -2.34 12.18 26.08
C ASN A 117 -1.22 12.35 25.02
N PRO A 118 -1.48 13.02 23.86
CA PRO A 118 -0.48 13.18 22.79
C PRO A 118 0.85 13.77 23.28
N ASP A 119 0.84 14.84 24.08
CA ASP A 119 2.05 15.51 24.54
C ASP A 119 2.86 14.65 25.51
N GLN A 120 2.19 13.93 26.37
CA GLN A 120 2.83 12.98 27.27
C GLN A 120 3.47 11.81 26.50
N ALA A 121 2.81 11.30 25.46
CA ALA A 121 3.38 10.25 24.61
C ALA A 121 4.62 10.74 23.86
N VAL A 122 4.58 11.95 23.31
CA VAL A 122 5.74 12.58 22.66
C VAL A 122 6.91 12.72 23.65
N SER A 123 6.66 13.28 24.83
CA SER A 123 7.68 13.46 25.87
C SER A 123 8.28 12.12 26.32
N PHE A 124 7.43 11.11 26.47
CA PHE A 124 7.86 9.76 26.83
C PHE A 124 8.76 9.13 25.76
N ILE A 125 8.39 9.20 24.49
CA ILE A 125 9.22 8.68 23.40
C ILE A 125 10.54 9.46 23.30
N GLN A 126 10.51 10.79 23.43
CA GLN A 126 11.71 11.62 23.46
C GLN A 126 12.66 11.25 24.58
N SER A 127 12.14 10.93 25.78
CA SER A 127 12.98 10.47 26.91
C SER A 127 13.72 9.17 26.59
N LYS A 128 13.06 8.23 25.90
CA LYS A 128 13.64 6.96 25.47
C LYS A 128 14.65 7.10 24.32
N THR A 129 14.51 8.14 23.52
CA THR A 129 15.36 8.39 22.34
C THR A 129 16.44 9.46 22.57
N LYS A 130 16.47 10.11 23.73
CA LYS A 130 17.37 11.23 24.08
C LYS A 130 18.83 10.98 23.72
N LYS A 131 19.33 9.76 23.94
CA LYS A 131 20.72 9.38 23.64
C LYS A 131 21.07 9.38 22.16
N TYR A 132 20.08 9.40 21.27
CA TYR A 132 20.29 9.41 19.82
C TYR A 132 20.19 10.80 19.21
N LYS A 133 19.97 11.86 20.00
CA LYS A 133 19.72 13.23 19.51
C LYS A 133 20.86 13.76 18.59
N ASN A 134 22.10 13.39 18.87
CA ASN A 134 23.28 13.80 18.09
C ASN A 134 24.01 12.60 17.44
N TYR A 135 23.31 11.50 17.27
CA TYR A 135 23.89 10.28 16.73
C TYR A 135 23.96 10.31 15.21
N LYS A 136 25.10 9.95 14.64
CA LYS A 136 25.25 9.79 13.19
C LYS A 136 24.74 8.43 12.77
N PHE A 137 23.58 8.39 12.16
CA PHE A 137 22.93 7.16 11.72
C PHE A 137 23.73 6.47 10.61
N LYS A 138 23.96 5.19 10.74
CA LYS A 138 24.69 4.36 9.77
C LYS A 138 23.74 3.55 8.88
N ASN A 139 22.54 3.29 9.36
CA ASN A 139 21.58 2.41 8.71
C ASN A 139 20.14 2.76 9.13
N PHE A 140 19.18 2.04 8.56
CA PHE A 140 17.74 2.19 8.87
C PHE A 140 17.44 1.89 10.35
N GLU A 141 18.06 0.87 10.95
CA GLU A 141 17.84 0.50 12.35
C GLU A 141 18.16 1.65 13.29
N ASP A 142 19.33 2.26 13.13
CA ASP A 142 19.76 3.41 13.94
C ASP A 142 18.72 4.55 13.84
N LYS A 143 18.29 4.85 12.61
CA LYS A 143 17.32 5.91 12.37
C LYS A 143 15.97 5.58 13.00
N ALA A 144 15.44 4.39 12.81
CA ALA A 144 14.17 3.97 13.36
C ALA A 144 14.18 3.99 14.90
N ILE A 145 15.24 3.43 15.53
CA ILE A 145 15.38 3.44 16.99
C ILE A 145 15.46 4.88 17.52
N SER A 146 16.11 5.78 16.80
CA SER A 146 16.17 7.20 17.21
C SER A 146 14.82 7.92 17.21
N GLN A 147 13.86 7.41 16.46
CA GLN A 147 12.53 8.01 16.34
C GLN A 147 11.49 7.42 17.31
N ILE A 148 11.50 6.10 17.48
CA ILE A 148 10.45 5.39 18.22
C ILE A 148 10.96 4.64 19.45
N GLY A 149 12.26 4.58 19.66
CA GLY A 149 12.89 3.81 20.74
C GLY A 149 13.09 2.34 20.40
N LYS A 150 14.03 1.71 21.10
CA LYS A 150 14.47 0.33 20.83
C LYS A 150 13.36 -0.70 21.05
N GLU A 151 12.50 -0.49 22.05
CA GLU A 151 11.42 -1.42 22.39
C GLU A 151 10.38 -1.54 21.26
N LEU A 152 9.87 -0.41 20.76
CA LEU A 152 8.91 -0.39 19.65
C LEU A 152 9.54 -0.88 18.35
N TYR A 153 10.80 -0.50 18.09
CA TYR A 153 11.55 -1.01 16.94
C TYR A 153 11.62 -2.54 16.96
N ASN A 154 12.06 -3.13 18.07
CA ASN A 154 12.19 -4.59 18.18
C ASN A 154 10.83 -5.31 18.10
N ALA A 155 9.77 -4.70 18.64
CA ALA A 155 8.44 -5.30 18.66
C ALA A 155 7.77 -5.30 17.27
N PHE A 156 7.91 -4.22 16.50
CA PHE A 156 7.05 -3.99 15.34
C PHE A 156 7.79 -3.80 14.01
N ILE A 157 9.07 -3.40 14.03
CA ILE A 157 9.79 -3.04 12.81
C ILE A 157 10.84 -4.09 12.44
N LYS A 158 11.68 -4.50 13.39
CA LYS A 158 12.83 -5.36 13.13
C LYS A 158 12.47 -6.63 12.37
N GLY A 159 11.53 -7.42 12.88
CA GLY A 159 11.15 -8.70 12.27
C GLY A 159 10.50 -8.54 10.89
N TYR A 160 9.70 -7.49 10.71
CA TYR A 160 9.10 -7.16 9.43
C TYR A 160 10.20 -6.79 8.40
N THR A 161 11.10 -5.89 8.77
CA THR A 161 12.19 -5.46 7.88
C THR A 161 13.11 -6.63 7.49
N GLN A 162 13.48 -7.49 8.45
CA GLN A 162 14.29 -8.67 8.17
C GLN A 162 13.62 -9.69 7.25
N LYS A 163 12.29 -9.76 7.28
CA LYS A 163 11.54 -10.66 6.39
C LYS A 163 11.42 -10.09 4.97
N GLN A 164 11.41 -8.77 4.84
CA GLN A 164 11.23 -8.08 3.55
C GLN A 164 12.54 -7.95 2.76
N TRP A 165 13.67 -7.82 3.44
CA TRP A 165 15.00 -7.57 2.87
C TRP A 165 16.00 -8.67 3.22
#